data_383bd91cc5103d32b32b061351ec4577
#
_entry.id   383bd91cc5103d32b32b061351ec4577
#
_cell.length_a   1.000
_cell.length_b   1.000
_cell.length_c   1.000
_cell.angle_alpha   90.00
_cell.angle_beta   90.00
_cell.angle_gamma   90.00
#
_symmetry.space_group_name_H-M   'P 1'
#
loop_
_entity.id
_entity.type
_entity.pdbx_description
1 polymer ?
#
loop_
_entity_poly.entity_id
_entity_poly.type
_entity_poly.pdbx_seq_one_letter_code
_entity_poly.pdbx_strand_id
1 'polypeptide(L)'
;FRWPDCEAERLYVMNKVLNEPDFPPLAIMHELMIGARLLRHSKGKALPTKAGKAMIGDYGALQAELFDAFFLALDRGAYERFPIEYEDADIVHFLGVVQNRLDDWVPMPELAGWCLPLDLITSYRFSPVSDASYYLLSRLTRPLLWLGMIEQHPDDDRRTRIEDRSYRKT
;
A
#
# COMPACT_ATOMS: atom_id res chain seq x y z
N PHE A 1 4.81 10.59 -0.61
CA PHE A 1 4.64 9.20 -1.03
C PHE A 1 5.97 8.47 -0.88
N ARG A 2 6.01 7.41 -0.08
CA ARG A 2 7.21 6.61 0.16
C ARG A 2 7.04 5.25 -0.49
N TRP A 3 8.11 4.74 -1.11
CA TRP A 3 8.15 3.40 -1.65
C TRP A 3 9.41 2.68 -1.17
N PRO A 4 9.37 2.03 -0.02
CA PRO A 4 10.56 1.47 0.62
C PRO A 4 11.24 0.36 -0.20
N ASP A 5 10.47 -0.35 -1.04
CA ASP A 5 10.97 -1.50 -1.81
C ASP A 5 11.51 -1.13 -3.20
N CYS A 6 11.55 0.16 -3.56
CA CYS A 6 11.92 0.60 -4.90
C CYS A 6 13.21 1.41 -4.90
N GLU A 7 14.30 0.78 -5.36
CA GLU A 7 15.57 1.44 -5.58
C GLU A 7 15.68 1.90 -7.04
N ALA A 8 15.73 3.21 -7.27
CA ALA A 8 15.80 3.79 -8.61
C ALA A 8 16.97 3.21 -9.44
N GLU A 9 18.10 2.95 -8.81
CA GLU A 9 19.29 2.40 -9.47
C GLU A 9 19.04 1.03 -10.11
N ARG A 10 18.20 0.18 -9.50
CA ARG A 10 17.88 -1.14 -10.03
C ARG A 10 16.94 -1.14 -11.21
N LEU A 11 16.06 -0.17 -11.30
CA LEU A 11 15.14 -0.05 -12.42
C LEU A 11 15.92 0.12 -13.73
N TYR A 12 17.00 0.90 -13.71
CA TYR A 12 17.86 1.12 -14.88
C TYR A 12 18.82 -0.04 -15.20
N VAL A 13 19.08 -0.93 -14.25
CA VAL A 13 19.85 -2.16 -14.52
C VAL A 13 19.07 -3.12 -15.41
N MET A 14 17.76 -3.20 -15.21
CA MET A 14 16.89 -4.11 -15.95
C MET A 14 16.33 -3.49 -17.23
N ASN A 15 16.04 -2.20 -17.21
CA ASN A 15 15.34 -1.51 -18.28
C ASN A 15 16.13 -0.31 -18.81
N LYS A 16 16.44 -0.30 -20.10
CA LYS A 16 17.09 0.87 -20.75
C LYS A 16 16.14 2.06 -20.89
N VAL A 17 14.84 1.80 -20.99
CA VAL A 17 13.76 2.78 -21.02
C VAL A 17 12.72 2.33 -20.00
N LEU A 18 12.35 3.21 -19.08
CA LEU A 18 11.33 2.96 -18.11
C LEU A 18 9.97 3.38 -18.69
N ASN A 19 9.08 2.42 -18.78
CA ASN A 19 7.66 2.69 -18.96
C ASN A 19 6.97 2.74 -17.58
N GLU A 20 5.78 3.30 -17.53
CA GLU A 20 5.01 3.38 -16.28
C GLU A 20 4.84 2.01 -15.57
N PRO A 21 4.50 0.90 -16.26
CA PRO A 21 4.41 -0.42 -15.64
C PRO A 21 5.73 -0.95 -15.05
N ASP A 22 6.87 -0.47 -15.54
CA ASP A 22 8.19 -0.88 -15.03
C ASP A 22 8.51 -0.22 -13.67
N PHE A 23 7.72 0.80 -13.29
CA PHE A 23 7.81 1.50 -12.02
C PHE A 23 6.49 1.47 -11.27
N PRO A 24 6.18 0.37 -10.56
CA PRO A 24 4.90 0.17 -9.88
C PRO A 24 4.43 1.36 -9.01
N PRO A 25 5.31 2.08 -8.28
CA PRO A 25 4.88 3.28 -7.54
C PRO A 25 4.21 4.34 -8.40
N LEU A 26 4.72 4.56 -9.61
CA LEU A 26 4.15 5.55 -10.53
C LEU A 26 2.81 5.06 -11.09
N ALA A 27 2.74 3.79 -11.48
CA ALA A 27 1.52 3.20 -12.00
C ALA A 27 0.37 3.27 -10.97
N ILE A 28 0.63 2.86 -9.74
CA ILE A 28 -0.37 2.92 -8.66
C ILE A 28 -0.77 4.36 -8.34
N MET A 29 0.21 5.28 -8.25
CA MET A 29 -0.09 6.69 -8.02
C MET A 29 -0.94 7.26 -9.14
N HIS A 30 -0.66 6.91 -10.39
CA HIS A 30 -1.43 7.34 -11.55
C HIS A 30 -2.88 6.85 -11.46
N GLU A 31 -3.08 5.57 -11.19
CA GLU A 31 -4.41 5.00 -11.03
C GLU A 31 -5.19 5.62 -9.86
N LEU A 32 -4.53 5.80 -8.71
CA LEU A 32 -5.12 6.50 -7.56
C LEU A 32 -5.58 7.91 -7.93
N MET A 33 -4.73 8.66 -8.59
CA MET A 33 -5.05 10.04 -8.99
C MET A 33 -6.14 10.12 -10.06
N ILE A 34 -6.24 9.11 -10.95
CA ILE A 34 -7.37 9.01 -11.89
C ILE A 34 -8.65 8.63 -11.14
N GLY A 35 -8.60 7.62 -10.25
CA GLY A 35 -9.73 7.20 -9.41
C GLY A 35 -10.27 8.33 -8.54
N ALA A 36 -9.40 9.09 -7.91
CA ALA A 36 -9.72 10.29 -7.14
C ALA A 36 -10.15 11.50 -8.02
N ARG A 37 -10.18 11.35 -9.35
CA ARG A 37 -10.49 12.42 -10.31
C ARG A 37 -9.58 13.65 -10.21
N LEU A 38 -8.37 13.47 -9.69
CA LEU A 38 -7.34 14.52 -9.63
C LEU A 38 -6.60 14.66 -10.97
N LEU A 39 -6.48 13.55 -11.71
CA LEU A 39 -5.98 13.50 -13.07
C LEU A 39 -7.07 13.04 -14.05
N ARG A 40 -6.86 13.34 -15.32
CA ARG A 40 -7.65 12.85 -16.44
C ARG A 40 -6.76 12.58 -17.65
N HIS A 41 -7.12 11.60 -18.45
CA HIS A 41 -6.47 11.38 -19.74
C HIS A 41 -7.03 12.32 -20.81
N SER A 42 -6.13 12.92 -21.57
CA SER A 42 -6.49 13.72 -22.73
C SER A 42 -5.37 13.66 -23.77
N LYS A 43 -5.69 13.19 -24.97
CA LYS A 43 -4.73 13.10 -26.11
C LYS A 43 -3.42 12.38 -25.73
N GLY A 44 -3.54 11.23 -25.01
CA GLY A 44 -2.38 10.44 -24.58
C GLY A 44 -1.54 11.04 -23.45
N LYS A 45 -2.05 12.05 -22.77
CA LYS A 45 -1.39 12.70 -21.63
C LYS A 45 -2.26 12.65 -20.39
N ALA A 46 -1.64 12.47 -19.22
CA ALA A 46 -2.27 12.68 -17.93
C ALA A 46 -2.22 14.18 -17.61
N LEU A 47 -3.37 14.78 -17.39
CA LEU A 47 -3.50 16.21 -17.10
C LEU A 47 -4.27 16.42 -15.79
N PRO A 48 -3.86 17.36 -14.93
CA PRO A 48 -4.59 17.68 -13.73
C PRO A 48 -5.98 18.23 -14.05
N THR A 49 -6.98 17.78 -13.30
CA THR A 49 -8.33 18.34 -13.32
C THR A 49 -8.38 19.68 -12.57
N LYS A 50 -9.55 20.32 -12.50
CA LYS A 50 -9.73 21.50 -11.67
C LYS A 50 -9.51 21.15 -10.18
N ALA A 51 -10.01 20.01 -9.71
CA ALA A 51 -9.79 19.51 -8.35
C ALA A 51 -8.30 19.24 -8.09
N GLY A 52 -7.61 18.51 -8.97
CA GLY A 52 -6.19 18.25 -8.83
C GLY A 52 -5.34 19.50 -8.78
N LYS A 53 -5.69 20.52 -9.58
CA LYS A 53 -4.98 21.81 -9.52
C LYS A 53 -5.21 22.56 -8.21
N ALA A 54 -6.40 22.47 -7.64
CA ALA A 54 -6.73 23.11 -6.37
C ALA A 54 -5.98 22.51 -5.17
N MET A 55 -5.53 21.25 -5.28
CA MET A 55 -4.77 20.55 -4.23
C MET A 55 -3.26 20.78 -4.30
N ILE A 56 -2.76 21.50 -5.32
CA ILE A 56 -1.33 21.81 -5.42
C ILE A 56 -0.94 22.71 -4.25
N GLY A 57 -0.04 22.18 -3.40
CA GLY A 57 0.43 22.88 -2.18
C GLY A 57 -0.35 22.53 -0.91
N ASP A 58 -1.52 21.91 -1.03
CA ASP A 58 -2.26 21.34 0.11
C ASP A 58 -2.02 19.83 0.21
N TYR A 59 -0.90 19.48 0.81
CA TYR A 59 -0.47 18.07 0.92
C TYR A 59 -1.36 17.25 1.86
N GLY A 60 -1.97 17.88 2.86
CA GLY A 60 -2.90 17.21 3.78
C GLY A 60 -4.18 16.80 3.08
N ALA A 61 -4.80 17.73 2.35
CA ALA A 61 -5.98 17.43 1.54
C ALA A 61 -5.69 16.37 0.46
N LEU A 62 -4.52 16.47 -0.21
CA LEU A 62 -4.12 15.48 -1.20
C LEU A 62 -3.94 14.08 -0.57
N GLN A 63 -3.31 13.99 0.61
CA GLN A 63 -3.14 12.73 1.33
C GLN A 63 -4.48 12.11 1.71
N ALA A 64 -5.42 12.90 2.24
CA ALA A 64 -6.75 12.44 2.60
C ALA A 64 -7.51 11.90 1.38
N GLU A 65 -7.49 12.63 0.27
CA GLU A 65 -8.16 12.20 -0.97
C GLU A 65 -7.57 10.91 -1.55
N LEU A 66 -6.24 10.75 -1.51
CA LEU A 66 -5.58 9.52 -1.94
C LEU A 66 -5.86 8.34 -1.00
N PHE A 67 -5.99 8.60 0.31
CA PHE A 67 -6.40 7.61 1.28
C PHE A 67 -7.82 7.11 0.99
N ASP A 68 -8.78 8.03 0.80
CA ASP A 68 -10.16 7.69 0.47
C ASP A 68 -10.25 6.92 -0.85
N ALA A 69 -9.52 7.37 -1.88
CA ALA A 69 -9.46 6.69 -3.15
C ALA A 69 -8.94 5.26 -3.02
N PHE A 70 -7.88 5.04 -2.25
CA PHE A 70 -7.31 3.70 -2.08
C PHE A 70 -8.22 2.79 -1.24
N PHE A 71 -8.64 3.27 -0.06
CA PHE A 71 -9.32 2.40 0.91
C PHE A 71 -10.83 2.26 0.68
N LEU A 72 -11.47 3.23 0.03
CA LEU A 72 -12.92 3.26 -0.13
C LEU A 72 -13.39 3.08 -1.58
N ALA A 73 -12.58 3.41 -2.58
CA ALA A 73 -13.01 3.44 -3.97
C ALA A 73 -12.30 2.40 -4.87
N LEU A 74 -11.10 1.97 -4.54
CA LEU A 74 -10.32 1.06 -5.37
C LEU A 74 -10.58 -0.41 -5.02
N ASP A 75 -10.50 -1.28 -6.03
CA ASP A 75 -10.36 -2.71 -5.81
C ASP A 75 -8.92 -3.02 -5.37
N ARG A 76 -8.75 -3.18 -4.06
CA ARG A 76 -7.44 -3.44 -3.44
C ARG A 76 -6.81 -4.77 -3.89
N GLY A 77 -7.64 -5.74 -4.26
CA GLY A 77 -7.19 -7.05 -4.76
C GLY A 77 -6.48 -6.97 -6.11
N ALA A 78 -6.74 -5.92 -6.90
CA ALA A 78 -6.13 -5.73 -8.22
C ALA A 78 -4.60 -5.60 -8.18
N TYR A 79 -4.01 -5.23 -7.03
CA TYR A 79 -2.56 -5.10 -6.85
C TYR A 79 -1.89 -6.31 -6.20
N GLU A 80 -2.63 -7.39 -6.01
CA GLU A 80 -2.10 -8.62 -5.44
C GLU A 80 -1.48 -9.49 -6.53
N ARG A 81 -0.24 -9.92 -6.30
CA ARG A 81 0.42 -10.89 -7.17
C ARG A 81 -0.25 -12.27 -7.08
N PHE A 82 -0.78 -12.60 -5.91
CA PHE A 82 -1.49 -13.84 -5.61
C PHE A 82 -2.79 -13.47 -4.89
N PRO A 83 -3.92 -13.41 -5.60
CA PRO A 83 -5.17 -13.04 -4.98
C PRO A 83 -5.56 -14.05 -3.90
N ILE A 84 -5.84 -13.54 -2.73
CA ILE A 84 -6.39 -14.29 -1.61
C ILE A 84 -7.90 -14.05 -1.64
N GLU A 85 -8.65 -15.11 -1.93
CA GLU A 85 -10.12 -15.08 -1.84
C GLU A 85 -10.53 -14.99 -0.35
N TYR A 86 -10.60 -13.79 0.13
CA TYR A 86 -11.11 -13.47 1.43
C TYR A 86 -11.98 -12.22 1.25
N GLU A 87 -13.25 -12.32 1.63
CA GLU A 87 -14.14 -11.16 1.63
C GLU A 87 -13.48 -10.06 2.47
N ASP A 88 -13.42 -8.87 1.90
CA ASP A 88 -12.77 -7.72 2.56
C ASP A 88 -13.35 -7.57 3.96
N ALA A 89 -12.64 -8.13 4.93
CA ALA A 89 -12.92 -7.85 6.30
C ALA A 89 -12.89 -6.34 6.50
N ASP A 90 -13.74 -5.88 7.34
CA ASP A 90 -14.03 -4.50 7.61
C ASP A 90 -12.75 -3.64 7.68
N ILE A 91 -12.48 -2.85 6.63
CA ILE A 91 -11.33 -1.94 6.60
C ILE A 91 -11.34 -0.99 7.81
N VAL A 92 -12.51 -0.67 8.32
CA VAL A 92 -12.69 0.15 9.52
C VAL A 92 -12.09 -0.55 10.74
N HIS A 93 -12.27 -1.88 10.85
CA HIS A 93 -11.62 -2.66 11.89
C HIS A 93 -10.09 -2.59 11.78
N PHE A 94 -9.53 -2.79 10.58
CA PHE A 94 -8.07 -2.73 10.36
C PHE A 94 -7.49 -1.36 10.71
N LEU A 95 -8.13 -0.28 10.26
CA LEU A 95 -7.71 1.07 10.56
C LEU A 95 -7.86 1.38 12.06
N GLY A 96 -8.89 0.84 12.70
CA GLY A 96 -9.07 0.91 14.15
C GLY A 96 -7.97 0.20 14.92
N VAL A 97 -7.49 -0.97 14.46
CA VAL A 97 -6.33 -1.67 15.04
C VAL A 97 -5.07 -0.81 14.90
N VAL A 98 -4.80 -0.29 13.70
CA VAL A 98 -3.66 0.60 13.45
C VAL A 98 -3.70 1.81 14.37
N GLN A 99 -4.85 2.48 14.46
CA GLN A 99 -5.00 3.68 15.29
C GLN A 99 -4.78 3.42 16.77
N ASN A 100 -5.26 2.29 17.30
CA ASN A 100 -5.33 2.05 18.73
C ASN A 100 -4.21 1.15 19.27
N ARG A 101 -3.44 0.47 18.41
CA ARG A 101 -2.47 -0.53 18.86
C ARG A 101 -1.08 -0.40 18.24
N LEU A 102 -0.87 0.45 17.22
CA LEU A 102 0.43 0.62 16.57
C LEU A 102 1.22 1.81 17.15
N ASP A 103 1.19 2.04 18.45
CA ASP A 103 2.00 3.09 19.11
C ASP A 103 3.49 2.71 19.18
N ASP A 104 3.78 1.42 19.31
CA ASP A 104 5.13 0.86 19.32
C ASP A 104 5.37 -0.06 18.11
N TRP A 105 6.60 -0.57 17.99
CA TRP A 105 6.96 -1.52 16.93
C TRP A 105 6.25 -2.86 17.12
N VAL A 106 5.36 -3.20 16.21
CA VAL A 106 4.53 -4.41 16.22
C VAL A 106 4.95 -5.31 15.06
N PRO A 107 5.35 -6.57 15.33
CA PRO A 107 5.67 -7.54 14.29
C PRO A 107 4.44 -7.88 13.43
N MET A 108 4.67 -8.17 12.15
CA MET A 108 3.61 -8.53 11.20
C MET A 108 2.70 -9.68 11.69
N PRO A 109 3.20 -10.80 12.28
CA PRO A 109 2.33 -11.86 12.78
C PRO A 109 1.39 -11.42 13.90
N GLU A 110 1.85 -10.52 14.77
CA GLU A 110 1.03 -9.97 15.84
C GLU A 110 -0.07 -9.05 15.29
N LEU A 111 0.30 -8.17 14.35
CA LEU A 111 -0.65 -7.34 13.63
C LEU A 111 -1.68 -8.20 12.89
N ALA A 112 -1.25 -9.28 12.24
CA ALA A 112 -2.13 -10.23 11.58
C ALA A 112 -3.11 -10.88 12.57
N GLY A 113 -2.63 -11.27 13.75
CA GLY A 113 -3.47 -11.84 14.82
C GLY A 113 -4.53 -10.90 15.35
N TRP A 114 -4.32 -9.60 15.26
CA TRP A 114 -5.33 -8.60 15.66
C TRP A 114 -6.36 -8.29 14.56
N CYS A 115 -5.96 -8.47 13.31
CA CYS A 115 -6.76 -8.07 12.15
C CYS A 115 -7.56 -9.21 11.52
N LEU A 116 -7.04 -10.43 11.55
CA LEU A 116 -7.51 -11.51 10.69
C LEU A 116 -7.81 -12.80 11.47
N PRO A 117 -8.70 -13.65 10.96
CA PRO A 117 -9.07 -14.90 11.62
C PRO A 117 -7.95 -15.95 11.56
N LEU A 118 -7.97 -16.89 12.49
CA LEU A 118 -6.92 -17.88 12.70
C LEU A 118 -6.67 -18.81 11.52
N ASP A 119 -7.70 -19.18 10.78
CA ASP A 119 -7.60 -20.00 9.57
C ASP A 119 -6.74 -19.34 8.48
N LEU A 120 -6.86 -18.02 8.34
CA LEU A 120 -6.01 -17.27 7.41
C LEU A 120 -4.57 -17.13 7.92
N ILE A 121 -4.39 -16.94 9.23
CA ILE A 121 -3.07 -16.83 9.87
C ILE A 121 -2.27 -18.13 9.74
N THR A 122 -2.94 -19.27 9.78
CA THR A 122 -2.33 -20.60 9.70
C THR A 122 -2.25 -21.15 8.27
N SER A 123 -2.75 -20.43 7.28
CA SER A 123 -2.69 -20.82 5.87
C SER A 123 -1.40 -20.35 5.19
N TYR A 124 -0.83 -21.23 4.34
CA TYR A 124 0.44 -20.98 3.61
C TYR A 124 0.36 -21.51 2.18
N ARG A 125 -0.61 -21.02 1.40
CA ARG A 125 -0.91 -21.57 0.06
C ARG A 125 0.17 -21.31 -0.98
N PHE A 126 0.85 -20.17 -0.90
CA PHE A 126 1.70 -19.70 -1.99
C PHE A 126 3.14 -19.39 -1.59
N SER A 127 3.46 -19.38 -0.30
CA SER A 127 4.74 -18.90 0.21
C SER A 127 5.05 -19.51 1.58
N PRO A 128 6.32 -19.48 2.06
CA PRO A 128 6.62 -19.66 3.48
C PRO A 128 6.06 -18.51 4.36
N VAL A 129 5.50 -17.46 3.78
CA VAL A 129 4.79 -16.39 4.47
C VAL A 129 3.32 -16.76 4.60
N SER A 130 2.72 -16.57 5.77
CA SER A 130 1.29 -16.82 5.98
C SER A 130 0.42 -16.01 5.04
N ASP A 131 -0.71 -16.56 4.64
CA ASP A 131 -1.67 -15.84 3.78
C ASP A 131 -2.14 -14.55 4.44
N ALA A 132 -2.28 -14.54 5.77
CA ALA A 132 -2.64 -13.35 6.54
C ALA A 132 -1.59 -12.24 6.45
N SER A 133 -0.30 -12.58 6.62
CA SER A 133 0.79 -11.61 6.53
C SER A 133 0.88 -11.01 5.12
N TYR A 134 0.71 -11.85 4.09
CA TYR A 134 0.71 -11.39 2.70
C TYR A 134 -0.51 -10.51 2.39
N TYR A 135 -1.68 -10.89 2.88
CA TYR A 135 -2.91 -10.12 2.74
C TYR A 135 -2.76 -8.72 3.36
N LEU A 136 -2.30 -8.65 4.62
CA LEU A 136 -2.07 -7.37 5.28
C LEU A 136 -0.99 -6.52 4.61
N LEU A 137 0.09 -7.16 4.12
CA LEU A 137 1.13 -6.44 3.40
C LEU A 137 0.56 -5.72 2.19
N SER A 138 -0.25 -6.40 1.37
CA SER A 138 -0.76 -5.84 0.11
C SER A 138 -1.88 -4.85 0.32
N ARG A 139 -2.80 -5.12 1.24
CA ARG A 139 -4.04 -4.36 1.40
C ARG A 139 -4.01 -3.30 2.49
N LEU A 140 -3.10 -3.39 3.44
CA LEU A 140 -3.05 -2.47 4.59
C LEU A 140 -1.69 -1.82 4.77
N THR A 141 -0.65 -2.59 5.14
CA THR A 141 0.60 -1.98 5.59
C THR A 141 1.35 -1.26 4.47
N ARG A 142 1.43 -1.84 3.29
CA ARG A 142 2.10 -1.20 2.14
C ARG A 142 1.40 0.11 1.71
N PRO A 143 0.08 0.17 1.52
CA PRO A 143 -0.61 1.43 1.25
C PRO A 143 -0.45 2.49 2.34
N LEU A 144 -0.53 2.10 3.61
CA LEU A 144 -0.32 3.03 4.72
C LEU A 144 1.12 3.56 4.78
N LEU A 145 2.13 2.71 4.44
CA LEU A 145 3.52 3.15 4.27
C LEU A 145 3.64 4.18 3.13
N TRP A 146 3.01 3.93 1.98
CA TRP A 146 3.05 4.87 0.84
C TRP A 146 2.47 6.21 1.19
N LEU A 147 1.39 6.22 1.95
CA LEU A 147 0.72 7.43 2.42
C LEU A 147 1.43 8.07 3.63
N GLY A 148 2.46 7.42 4.18
CA GLY A 148 3.22 7.94 5.31
C GLY A 148 2.44 7.94 6.63
N MET A 149 1.45 7.04 6.77
CA MET A 149 0.62 6.91 7.98
C MET A 149 1.18 5.90 8.98
N ILE A 150 2.02 5.00 8.50
CA ILE A 150 2.84 4.10 9.33
C ILE A 150 4.28 4.13 8.84
N GLU A 151 5.19 3.64 9.64
CA GLU A 151 6.57 3.40 9.26
C GLU A 151 6.95 1.94 9.52
N GLN A 152 7.91 1.44 8.74
CA GLN A 152 8.54 0.14 8.93
C GLN A 152 9.80 0.33 9.74
N HIS A 153 10.14 -0.66 10.57
CA HIS A 153 11.34 -0.59 11.42
C HIS A 153 12.60 -0.30 10.57
N PRO A 154 13.47 0.63 11.00
CA PRO A 154 14.62 1.05 10.19
C PRO A 154 15.59 -0.07 9.84
N ASP A 155 15.69 -1.10 10.69
CA ASP A 155 16.54 -2.26 10.46
C ASP A 155 15.93 -3.29 9.49
N ASP A 156 14.63 -3.14 9.18
CA ASP A 156 13.93 -3.99 8.22
C ASP A 156 14.20 -3.47 6.80
N ASP A 157 14.97 -4.23 6.05
CA ASP A 157 15.19 -3.98 4.63
C ASP A 157 14.30 -4.91 3.77
N ARG A 158 14.47 -4.82 2.45
CA ARG A 158 13.74 -5.67 1.51
C ARG A 158 14.10 -7.16 1.58
N ARG A 159 15.23 -7.53 2.23
CA ARG A 159 15.65 -8.92 2.45
C ARG A 159 15.00 -9.48 3.71
N THR A 160 14.55 -8.60 4.60
CA THR A 160 13.77 -8.98 5.78
C THR A 160 12.49 -9.66 5.31
N ARG A 161 12.24 -10.86 5.80
CA ARG A 161 11.01 -11.59 5.47
C ARG A 161 9.81 -10.79 5.92
N ILE A 162 8.68 -10.92 5.21
CA ILE A 162 7.46 -10.18 5.53
C ILE A 162 7.05 -10.41 7.00
N GLU A 163 7.19 -11.64 7.49
CA GLU A 163 6.81 -12.02 8.85
C GLU A 163 7.74 -11.46 9.93
N ASP A 164 8.97 -11.11 9.56
CA ASP A 164 9.96 -10.54 10.49
C ASP A 164 9.88 -9.00 10.52
N ARG A 165 9.09 -8.37 9.65
CA ARG A 165 8.95 -6.92 9.59
C ARG A 165 8.08 -6.40 10.71
N SER A 166 8.45 -5.22 11.21
CA SER A 166 7.69 -4.53 12.26
C SER A 166 7.25 -3.14 11.79
N TYR A 167 6.10 -2.71 12.29
CA TYR A 167 5.45 -1.47 11.90
C TYR A 167 5.00 -0.69 13.13
N ARG A 168 4.96 0.64 13.01
CA ARG A 168 4.30 1.52 13.97
C ARG A 168 3.63 2.69 13.23
N LYS A 169 2.65 3.35 13.84
CA LYS A 169 2.05 4.57 13.28
C LYS A 169 3.03 5.75 13.40
N THR A 170 2.94 6.67 12.46
CA THR A 170 3.71 7.92 12.43
C THR A 170 3.12 8.99 13.32
#